data_ed91ec3ad2c6c6b3e4d6509c80b50058
#
_entry.id   ed91ec3ad2c6c6b3e4d6509c80b50058
#
_cell.length_a   1.000
_cell.length_b   1.000
_cell.length_c   1.000
_cell.angle_alpha   90.00
_cell.angle_beta   90.00
_cell.angle_gamma   90.00
#
_symmetry.space_group_name_H-M   'P 1'
#
loop_
_entity.id
_entity.type
_entity.pdbx_description
1 polymer ?
#
loop_
_entity_poly.entity_id
_entity_poly.type
_entity_poly.pdbx_seq_one_letter_code
_entity_poly.pdbx_strand_id
1 'polypeptide(L)'
;MTGTWTKALALTAALASGAALGAFGQAQTSQTRREPQFENENVRVWKSIIMPNQPLSLHRHDFGRTIVVLKGGSLDIVDAASKTMKTLVWETGKAYWLDKDPAGEEHGDLNRGAAPIEVIVVEMRK
;
A
#
# COMPACT_ATOMS: atom_id res chain seq x y z
N MET A 1 42.28 -34.61 37.49
CA MET A 1 41.69 -34.93 36.20
C MET A 1 40.22 -34.59 36.23
N THR A 2 39.88 -33.39 36.04
CA THR A 2 38.48 -32.98 36.03
C THR A 2 38.23 -32.12 34.83
N GLY A 3 37.50 -32.72 33.91
CA GLY A 3 37.25 -32.21 32.61
C GLY A 3 36.35 -30.97 32.59
N THR A 4 36.77 -30.07 31.87
CA THR A 4 36.05 -28.91 31.39
C THR A 4 35.09 -29.31 30.29
N TRP A 5 33.81 -29.51 30.67
CA TRP A 5 32.77 -29.82 29.72
C TRP A 5 31.54 -28.95 29.95
N THR A 6 31.63 -27.67 29.79
CA THR A 6 30.42 -26.85 29.79
C THR A 6 30.68 -25.47 29.18
N LYS A 7 30.96 -25.39 27.91
CA LYS A 7 30.93 -24.08 27.21
C LYS A 7 30.51 -24.11 25.73
N ALA A 8 29.82 -25.13 25.31
CA ALA A 8 29.46 -25.21 23.89
C ALA A 8 27.95 -25.12 23.57
N LEU A 9 27.09 -24.86 24.53
CA LEU A 9 25.63 -24.95 24.33
C LEU A 9 24.87 -23.62 24.37
N ALA A 10 25.55 -22.49 24.55
CA ALA A 10 24.87 -21.21 24.68
C ALA A 10 24.79 -20.38 23.40
N LEU A 11 25.45 -20.78 22.30
CA LEU A 11 25.53 -19.95 21.09
C LEU A 11 24.51 -20.29 20.00
N THR A 12 23.82 -21.40 20.10
CA THR A 12 22.86 -21.84 19.05
C THR A 12 21.44 -21.35 19.25
N ALA A 13 21.08 -20.88 20.43
CA ALA A 13 19.71 -20.40 20.69
C ALA A 13 19.45 -18.95 20.24
N ALA A 14 20.49 -18.14 20.08
CA ALA A 14 20.36 -16.74 19.71
C ALA A 14 20.13 -16.53 18.19
N LEU A 15 20.52 -17.47 17.35
CA LEU A 15 20.31 -17.38 15.89
C LEU A 15 18.90 -17.76 15.44
N ALA A 16 18.18 -18.55 16.23
CA ALA A 16 16.81 -18.95 15.91
C ALA A 16 15.78 -17.83 16.15
N SER A 17 16.03 -16.92 17.09
CA SER A 17 15.13 -15.81 17.38
C SER A 17 15.23 -14.66 16.35
N GLY A 18 16.36 -14.48 15.69
CA GLY A 18 16.53 -13.48 14.62
C GLY A 18 15.78 -13.82 13.32
N ALA A 19 15.69 -15.10 12.97
CA ALA A 19 14.98 -15.56 11.78
C ALA A 19 13.43 -15.43 11.92
N ALA A 20 12.89 -15.59 13.12
CA ALA A 20 11.45 -15.45 13.40
C ALA A 20 10.99 -13.98 13.30
N LEU A 21 11.81 -13.01 13.72
CA LEU A 21 11.50 -11.58 13.61
C LEU A 21 11.52 -11.07 12.15
N GLY A 22 12.39 -11.62 11.30
CA GLY A 22 12.44 -11.31 9.86
C GLY A 22 11.20 -11.79 9.10
N ALA A 23 10.62 -12.94 9.46
CA ALA A 23 9.41 -13.48 8.85
C ALA A 23 8.16 -12.65 9.18
N PHE A 24 8.03 -12.11 10.39
CA PHE A 24 6.92 -11.22 10.78
C PHE A 24 6.99 -9.87 10.05
N GLY A 25 8.16 -9.27 9.84
CA GLY A 25 8.34 -8.04 9.10
C GLY A 25 7.94 -8.16 7.62
N GLN A 26 8.19 -9.31 6.98
CA GLN A 26 7.82 -9.56 5.58
C GLN A 26 6.31 -9.76 5.39
N ALA A 27 5.59 -10.37 6.35
CA ALA A 27 4.14 -10.56 6.28
C ALA A 27 3.38 -9.23 6.33
N GLN A 28 3.88 -8.19 7.01
CA GLN A 28 3.24 -6.88 7.13
C GLN A 28 3.34 -6.03 5.85
N THR A 29 4.27 -6.33 4.92
CA THR A 29 4.48 -5.57 3.69
C THR A 29 3.62 -6.03 2.51
N SER A 30 2.88 -7.14 2.65
CA SER A 30 2.12 -7.78 1.57
C SER A 30 0.65 -7.35 1.48
N GLN A 31 0.22 -6.34 2.24
CA GLN A 31 -1.17 -5.88 2.27
C GLN A 31 -1.35 -4.56 1.52
N THR A 32 -2.50 -4.44 0.84
CA THR A 32 -2.98 -3.16 0.33
C THR A 32 -3.14 -2.19 1.48
N ARG A 33 -2.58 -1.00 1.35
CA ARG A 33 -2.55 -0.02 2.42
C ARG A 33 -2.28 1.39 1.94
N ARG A 34 -2.57 2.34 2.82
CA ARG A 34 -2.13 3.73 2.71
C ARG A 34 -1.07 4.02 3.77
N GLU A 35 -0.02 4.68 3.35
CA GLU A 35 1.07 5.14 4.23
C GLU A 35 1.05 6.67 4.25
N PRO A 36 0.57 7.31 5.35
CA PRO A 36 0.63 8.76 5.47
C PRO A 36 2.05 9.28 5.33
N GLN A 37 2.22 10.36 4.58
CA GLN A 37 3.51 11.02 4.39
C GLN A 37 3.56 12.31 5.20
N PHE A 38 2.70 13.26 4.87
CA PHE A 38 2.52 14.51 5.60
C PHE A 38 1.18 15.14 5.24
N GLU A 39 0.76 16.09 6.06
CA GLU A 39 -0.34 17.00 5.73
C GLU A 39 -0.06 18.39 6.27
N ASN A 40 -0.63 19.39 5.63
CA ASN A 40 -0.62 20.78 6.05
C ASN A 40 -1.97 21.45 5.70
N GLU A 41 -2.04 22.76 5.79
CA GLU A 41 -3.28 23.51 5.47
C GLU A 41 -3.72 23.40 4.01
N ASN A 42 -2.83 23.05 3.08
CA ASN A 42 -3.09 23.03 1.64
C ASN A 42 -3.31 21.65 1.07
N VAL A 43 -2.58 20.63 1.58
CA VAL A 43 -2.58 19.29 1.02
C VAL A 43 -2.53 18.22 2.11
N ARG A 44 -3.05 17.05 1.75
CA ARG A 44 -2.81 15.78 2.44
C ARG A 44 -2.08 14.84 1.49
N VAL A 45 -0.96 14.28 1.91
CA VAL A 45 -0.11 13.42 1.08
C VAL A 45 0.04 12.05 1.71
N TRP A 46 -0.20 11.02 0.92
CA TRP A 46 0.03 9.62 1.32
C TRP A 46 0.53 8.80 0.14
N LYS A 47 1.13 7.67 0.45
CA LYS A 47 1.46 6.63 -0.52
C LYS A 47 0.40 5.54 -0.46
N SER A 48 -0.17 5.17 -1.61
CA SER A 48 -1.04 4.00 -1.73
C SER A 48 -0.26 2.85 -2.35
N ILE A 49 -0.37 1.68 -1.74
CA ILE A 49 0.18 0.43 -2.24
C ILE A 49 -1.00 -0.52 -2.41
N ILE A 50 -1.32 -0.86 -3.66
CA ILE A 50 -2.48 -1.67 -4.00
C ILE A 50 -1.99 -3.01 -4.53
N MET A 51 -2.07 -4.01 -3.66
CA MET A 51 -1.63 -5.36 -3.96
C MET A 51 -2.60 -6.06 -4.91
N PRO A 52 -2.14 -7.05 -5.70
CA PRO A 52 -3.00 -7.84 -6.56
C PRO A 52 -4.20 -8.44 -5.81
N ASN A 53 -5.40 -8.20 -6.33
CA ASN A 53 -6.68 -8.73 -5.82
C ASN A 53 -7.01 -8.40 -4.36
N GLN A 54 -6.42 -7.34 -3.82
CA GLN A 54 -6.70 -6.81 -2.48
C GLN A 54 -7.17 -5.36 -2.61
N PRO A 55 -8.47 -5.09 -2.65
CA PRO A 55 -8.97 -3.74 -2.87
C PRO A 55 -8.69 -2.82 -1.69
N LEU A 56 -8.50 -1.54 -1.98
CA LEU A 56 -8.73 -0.49 -0.98
C LEU A 56 -10.23 -0.43 -0.69
N SER A 57 -10.57 -0.28 0.59
CA SER A 57 -11.96 -0.16 1.03
C SER A 57 -12.66 1.01 0.38
N LEU A 58 -14.00 0.96 0.37
CA LEU A 58 -14.83 2.04 -0.15
C LEU A 58 -14.49 3.36 0.52
N HIS A 59 -14.31 4.38 -0.29
CA HIS A 59 -14.00 5.74 0.13
C HIS A 59 -14.46 6.72 -0.94
N ARG A 60 -14.38 8.01 -0.63
CA ARG A 60 -14.62 9.09 -1.58
C ARG A 60 -13.57 10.18 -1.42
N HIS A 61 -13.41 10.97 -2.46
CA HIS A 61 -12.54 12.14 -2.47
C HIS A 61 -13.39 13.40 -2.68
N ASP A 62 -13.43 14.24 -1.67
CA ASP A 62 -14.17 15.51 -1.71
C ASP A 62 -13.38 16.64 -2.39
N PHE A 63 -12.12 16.41 -2.69
CA PHE A 63 -11.22 17.36 -3.33
C PHE A 63 -10.46 16.72 -4.49
N GLY A 64 -10.01 17.56 -5.42
CA GLY A 64 -9.12 17.14 -6.49
C GLY A 64 -7.77 16.67 -5.95
N ARG A 65 -7.11 15.81 -6.69
CA ARG A 65 -5.83 15.20 -6.30
C ARG A 65 -4.92 14.92 -7.48
N THR A 66 -3.63 15.06 -7.25
CA THR A 66 -2.60 14.58 -8.17
C THR A 66 -2.15 13.18 -7.76
N ILE A 67 -2.02 12.30 -8.73
CA ILE A 67 -1.46 10.97 -8.58
C ILE A 67 -0.08 10.95 -9.24
N VAL A 68 0.97 10.63 -8.47
CA VAL A 68 2.33 10.42 -8.98
C VAL A 68 2.62 8.93 -8.95
N VAL A 69 2.85 8.34 -10.11
CA VAL A 69 2.95 6.89 -10.27
C VAL A 69 4.38 6.42 -10.06
N LEU A 70 4.61 5.63 -9.01
CA LEU A 70 5.88 4.99 -8.71
C LEU A 70 5.99 3.63 -9.40
N LYS A 71 4.92 2.84 -9.34
CA LYS A 71 4.76 1.57 -10.04
C LYS A 71 3.36 1.54 -10.66
N GLY A 72 3.30 1.58 -11.98
CA GLY A 72 2.07 1.65 -12.73
C GLY A 72 1.36 0.31 -12.91
N GLY A 73 0.22 0.39 -13.58
CA GLY A 73 -0.64 -0.73 -13.92
C GLY A 73 -2.05 -0.28 -14.23
N SER A 74 -2.94 -1.24 -14.47
CA SER A 74 -4.37 -1.01 -14.65
C SER A 74 -5.09 -1.14 -13.31
N LEU A 75 -5.79 -0.10 -12.91
CA LEU A 75 -6.56 -0.04 -11.68
C LEU A 75 -8.04 0.03 -12.00
N ASP A 76 -8.81 -0.92 -11.48
CA ASP A 76 -10.26 -0.87 -11.57
C ASP A 76 -10.84 -0.05 -10.41
N ILE A 77 -11.67 0.90 -10.76
CA ILE A 77 -12.50 1.62 -9.80
C ILE A 77 -13.79 0.84 -9.68
N VAL A 78 -14.09 0.35 -8.49
CA VAL A 78 -15.20 -0.57 -8.25
C VAL A 78 -16.22 0.03 -7.27
N ASP A 79 -17.49 -0.41 -7.42
CA ASP A 79 -18.56 -0.09 -6.47
C ASP A 79 -18.59 -1.02 -5.26
N ALA A 80 -19.59 -0.86 -4.38
CA ALA A 80 -19.77 -1.67 -3.18
C ALA A 80 -19.97 -3.17 -3.46
N ALA A 81 -20.41 -3.55 -4.68
CA ALA A 81 -20.57 -4.92 -5.13
C ALA A 81 -19.33 -5.46 -5.86
N SER A 82 -18.20 -4.73 -5.80
CA SER A 82 -16.96 -5.04 -6.54
C SER A 82 -17.10 -5.03 -8.06
N LYS A 83 -18.14 -4.37 -8.57
CA LYS A 83 -18.35 -4.19 -10.01
C LYS A 83 -17.49 -3.05 -10.51
N THR A 84 -16.76 -3.28 -11.60
CA THR A 84 -15.93 -2.25 -12.23
C THR A 84 -16.80 -1.14 -12.82
N MET A 85 -16.60 0.09 -12.36
CA MET A 85 -17.22 1.30 -12.86
C MET A 85 -16.40 1.91 -13.99
N LYS A 86 -15.08 1.92 -13.83
CA LYS A 86 -14.11 2.37 -14.85
C LYS A 86 -12.73 1.78 -14.55
N THR A 87 -11.87 1.78 -15.54
CA THR A 87 -10.47 1.37 -15.41
C THR A 87 -9.54 2.55 -15.69
N LEU A 88 -8.59 2.77 -14.81
CA LEU A 88 -7.53 3.76 -14.96
C LEU A 88 -6.23 3.04 -15.32
N VAL A 89 -5.55 3.49 -16.36
CA VAL A 89 -4.23 2.98 -16.74
C VAL A 89 -3.18 4.01 -16.34
N TRP A 90 -2.31 3.63 -15.43
CA TRP A 90 -1.25 4.49 -14.92
C TRP A 90 0.12 4.00 -15.37
N GLU A 91 0.89 4.89 -15.95
CA GLU A 91 2.25 4.59 -16.39
C GLU A 91 3.27 5.02 -15.33
N THR A 92 4.23 4.15 -15.05
CA THR A 92 5.33 4.44 -14.12
C THR A 92 6.06 5.72 -14.50
N GLY A 93 6.28 6.59 -13.52
CA GLY A 93 6.98 7.86 -13.70
C GLY A 93 6.11 9.02 -14.19
N LYS A 94 4.81 8.80 -14.44
CA LYS A 94 3.87 9.86 -14.85
C LYS A 94 3.03 10.36 -13.69
N ALA A 95 2.44 11.52 -13.88
CA ALA A 95 1.49 12.13 -12.96
C ALA A 95 0.16 12.39 -13.66
N TYR A 96 -0.94 12.27 -12.90
CA TYR A 96 -2.31 12.44 -13.38
C TYR A 96 -3.10 13.29 -12.41
N TRP A 97 -4.04 14.06 -12.95
CA TRP A 97 -5.03 14.76 -12.15
C TRP A 97 -6.33 13.97 -12.10
N LEU A 98 -6.90 13.84 -10.91
CA LEU A 98 -8.25 13.31 -10.70
C LEU A 98 -9.09 14.36 -9.97
N ASP A 99 -10.25 14.67 -10.54
CA ASP A 99 -11.21 15.56 -9.91
C ASP A 99 -11.84 14.94 -8.67
N LYS A 100 -12.51 15.76 -7.87
CA LYS A 100 -13.34 15.27 -6.76
C LYS A 100 -14.39 14.30 -7.28
N ASP A 101 -14.75 13.34 -6.45
CA ASP A 101 -15.80 12.38 -6.78
C ASP A 101 -17.18 13.06 -6.81
N PRO A 102 -18.11 12.57 -7.66
CA PRO A 102 -19.50 13.04 -7.63
C PRO A 102 -20.13 12.90 -6.25
N ALA A 103 -21.09 13.78 -5.93
CA ALA A 103 -21.76 13.76 -4.65
C ALA A 103 -22.42 12.39 -4.37
N GLY A 104 -22.15 11.83 -3.18
CA GLY A 104 -22.70 10.55 -2.72
C GLY A 104 -22.06 9.31 -3.36
N GLU A 105 -21.10 9.44 -4.27
CA GLU A 105 -20.40 8.32 -4.88
C GLU A 105 -19.23 7.88 -4.02
N GLU A 106 -19.20 6.61 -3.65
CA GLU A 106 -18.06 5.94 -3.04
C GLU A 106 -17.51 4.88 -3.98
N HIS A 107 -16.22 4.64 -3.92
CA HIS A 107 -15.55 3.63 -4.72
C HIS A 107 -14.46 2.91 -3.96
N GLY A 108 -14.10 1.72 -4.42
CA GLY A 108 -12.89 1.01 -4.05
C GLY A 108 -11.91 0.99 -5.21
N ASP A 109 -10.66 0.70 -4.90
CA ASP A 109 -9.60 0.56 -5.90
C ASP A 109 -9.15 -0.90 -5.92
N LEU A 110 -9.22 -1.55 -7.07
CA LEU A 110 -8.89 -2.96 -7.23
C LEU A 110 -7.83 -3.16 -8.32
N ASN A 111 -6.70 -3.72 -7.93
CA ASN A 111 -5.65 -4.14 -8.85
C ASN A 111 -5.85 -5.61 -9.23
N ARG A 112 -6.24 -5.89 -10.47
CA ARG A 112 -6.40 -7.27 -10.97
C ARG A 112 -5.14 -7.81 -11.64
N GLY A 113 -4.06 -7.03 -11.69
CA GLY A 113 -2.79 -7.44 -12.25
C GLY A 113 -1.99 -8.36 -11.34
N ALA A 114 -0.80 -8.74 -11.78
CA ALA A 114 0.09 -9.65 -11.06
C ALA A 114 1.12 -8.94 -10.17
N ALA A 115 1.29 -7.62 -10.32
CA ALA A 115 2.26 -6.82 -9.56
C ALA A 115 1.56 -5.69 -8.79
N PRO A 116 2.13 -5.23 -7.66
CA PRO A 116 1.61 -4.10 -6.92
C PRO A 116 1.59 -2.81 -7.75
N ILE A 117 0.56 -1.98 -7.53
CA ILE A 117 0.51 -0.59 -8.01
C ILE A 117 0.89 0.30 -6.83
N GLU A 118 1.83 1.21 -7.02
CA GLU A 118 2.27 2.14 -6.00
C GLU A 118 2.20 3.58 -6.51
N VAL A 119 1.53 4.45 -5.77
CA VAL A 119 1.37 5.86 -6.13
C VAL A 119 1.51 6.75 -4.91
N ILE A 120 2.01 7.97 -5.14
CA ILE A 120 1.86 9.08 -4.20
C ILE A 120 0.61 9.85 -4.58
N VAL A 121 -0.25 10.08 -3.62
CA VAL A 121 -1.46 10.90 -3.76
C VAL A 121 -1.26 12.22 -3.04
N VAL A 122 -1.45 13.30 -3.77
CA VAL A 122 -1.43 14.68 -3.25
C VAL A 122 -2.85 15.23 -3.37
N GLU A 123 -3.62 15.15 -2.30
CA GLU A 123 -5.01 15.62 -2.27
C GLU A 123 -5.06 17.06 -1.78
N MET A 124 -5.79 17.91 -2.52
CA MET A 124 -6.04 19.28 -2.11
C MET A 124 -6.96 19.30 -0.88
N ARG A 125 -6.84 20.35 -0.07
CA ARG A 125 -7.71 20.56 1.10
C ARG A 125 -8.64 21.75 0.95
N LYS A 126 -8.58 22.42 -0.19
CA LYS A 126 -9.42 23.58 -0.53
C LYS A 126 -9.92 23.48 -1.95
#